data_f1ddc75676934b28e7bd697a83e2a9fd
#
_entry.id   f1ddc75676934b28e7bd697a83e2a9fd
#
_cell.length_a   1.000
_cell.length_b   1.000
_cell.length_c   1.000
_cell.angle_alpha   90.00
_cell.angle_beta   90.00
_cell.angle_gamma   90.00
#
_symmetry.space_group_name_H-M   'P 1'
#
loop_
_entity.id
_entity.type
_entity.pdbx_description
1 polymer ?
#
loop_
_entity_poly.entity_id
_entity_poly.type
_entity_poly.pdbx_seq_one_letter_code
_entity_poly.pdbx_strand_id
1 'polypeptide(L)'
;ANNSAIIPIALPNRWLRLFRDIKYRLGSEKMCIRESTYFVKLLIMFPKVHSFFVGMKFKILQKRYFSALSDVKDTPDSFIYFPLQMTPESSINTLEPYFMDQEKLIDLIRLNMPDNFCLLVKEHPVMIGFRETGFYHRVSKKTGVTLIDSKVSGFELMMKAGLTVTITGTAALEAYLYNQRAMVFGPTFFSHLSVKFDSYLGLRKIIRRAISEEIDGSDHKKISDIAMLYNVSYPFILADPISNPDVMGVENIDMFIDSVKNHVGRLRND
;
A
#
# COMPACT_ATOMS: atom_id res chain seq x y z
N ALA A 1 -10.47 28.10 -21.86
CA ALA A 1 -11.78 27.62 -21.37
C ALA A 1 -11.49 26.33 -20.59
N ASN A 2 -11.47 26.44 -19.28
CA ASN A 2 -11.22 25.33 -18.36
C ASN A 2 -12.50 24.49 -18.22
N ASN A 3 -12.54 23.32 -18.81
CA ASN A 3 -13.50 22.28 -18.49
C ASN A 3 -12.87 21.34 -17.46
N SER A 4 -13.08 21.62 -16.17
CA SER A 4 -12.88 20.64 -15.10
C SER A 4 -13.99 19.60 -15.21
N ALA A 5 -13.67 18.43 -15.76
CA ALA A 5 -14.56 17.28 -15.76
C ALA A 5 -14.82 16.84 -14.32
N ILE A 6 -16.03 17.09 -13.82
CA ILE A 6 -16.52 16.54 -12.57
C ILE A 6 -16.71 15.04 -12.78
N ILE A 7 -15.84 14.24 -12.19
CA ILE A 7 -16.03 12.78 -12.13
C ILE A 7 -17.26 12.49 -11.27
N PRO A 8 -18.31 11.87 -11.79
CA PRO A 8 -19.46 11.52 -10.99
C PRO A 8 -19.07 10.45 -9.98
N ILE A 9 -19.05 10.80 -8.70
CA ILE A 9 -18.87 9.85 -7.61
C ILE A 9 -20.08 8.91 -7.63
N ALA A 10 -19.89 7.67 -8.06
CA ALA A 10 -20.92 6.65 -8.01
C ALA A 10 -21.29 6.39 -6.55
N LEU A 11 -22.52 6.75 -6.17
CA LEU A 11 -23.07 6.46 -4.85
C LEU A 11 -23.15 4.94 -4.65
N PRO A 12 -22.73 4.40 -3.48
CA PRO A 12 -22.87 2.99 -3.17
C PRO A 12 -24.33 2.53 -3.34
N ASN A 13 -24.55 1.35 -3.90
CA ASN A 13 -25.86 0.76 -4.17
C ASN A 13 -26.83 0.79 -2.98
N ARG A 14 -26.31 0.84 -1.75
CA ARG A 14 -27.07 0.97 -0.50
C ARG A 14 -27.84 2.29 -0.41
N TRP A 15 -27.23 3.39 -0.87
CA TRP A 15 -27.85 4.72 -0.86
C TRP A 15 -28.88 4.89 -1.98
N LEU A 16 -28.62 4.29 -3.14
CA LEU A 16 -29.60 4.25 -4.23
C LEU A 16 -30.86 3.48 -3.84
N ARG A 17 -30.74 2.40 -3.05
CA ARG A 17 -31.90 1.68 -2.49
C ARG A 17 -32.65 2.54 -1.49
N LEU A 18 -31.95 3.20 -0.56
CA LEU A 18 -32.57 4.10 0.44
C LEU A 18 -33.34 5.23 -0.25
N PHE A 19 -32.78 5.86 -1.28
CA PHE A 19 -33.46 6.90 -2.06
C PHE A 19 -34.67 6.37 -2.81
N ARG A 20 -34.58 5.14 -3.33
CA ARG A 20 -35.72 4.48 -3.99
C ARG A 20 -36.85 4.18 -2.99
N ASP A 21 -36.52 3.71 -1.80
CA ASP A 21 -37.48 3.38 -0.75
C ASP A 21 -38.14 4.63 -0.17
N ILE A 22 -37.38 5.72 -0.03
CA ILE A 22 -37.92 7.04 0.37
C ILE A 22 -38.85 7.59 -0.72
N LYS A 23 -38.45 7.49 -2.00
CA LYS A 23 -39.27 7.90 -3.13
C LYS A 23 -40.59 7.07 -3.21
N TYR A 24 -40.51 5.78 -2.91
CA TYR A 24 -41.68 4.91 -2.92
C TYR A 24 -42.64 5.17 -1.76
N ARG A 25 -42.11 5.51 -0.57
CA ARG A 25 -42.93 5.87 0.62
C ARG A 25 -43.53 7.29 0.54
N LEU A 26 -42.88 8.19 -0.21
CA LEU A 26 -43.38 9.57 -0.42
C LEU A 26 -44.25 9.72 -1.68
N GLY A 27 -44.43 8.70 -2.45
CA GLY A 27 -45.12 8.76 -3.74
C GLY A 27 -46.53 8.29 -3.68
N SER A 28 -47.48 9.11 -3.25
CA SER A 28 -48.82 9.08 -3.80
C SER A 28 -49.71 10.30 -3.57
N GLU A 29 -49.22 11.37 -2.94
CA GLU A 29 -50.05 12.57 -2.88
C GLU A 29 -49.27 13.86 -3.13
N LYS A 30 -49.87 14.78 -3.87
CA LYS A 30 -49.43 16.05 -4.38
C LYS A 30 -48.50 16.81 -3.42
N MET A 31 -47.22 16.64 -3.57
CA MET A 31 -46.22 17.46 -2.87
C MET A 31 -46.22 18.87 -3.46
N CYS A 32 -46.53 19.88 -2.65
CA CYS A 32 -46.58 21.24 -3.05
C CYS A 32 -45.18 21.70 -3.58
N ILE A 33 -45.15 22.44 -4.68
CA ILE A 33 -43.94 22.95 -5.37
C ILE A 33 -42.96 23.63 -4.39
N ARG A 34 -43.47 24.15 -3.27
CA ARG A 34 -42.68 24.80 -2.23
C ARG A 34 -41.80 23.81 -1.42
N GLU A 35 -42.25 22.58 -1.23
CA GLU A 35 -41.49 21.54 -0.52
C GLU A 35 -40.45 20.90 -1.42
N SER A 36 -40.68 20.82 -2.72
CA SER A 36 -39.73 20.31 -3.70
C SER A 36 -38.43 21.15 -3.71
N THR A 37 -38.53 22.46 -3.48
CA THR A 37 -37.35 23.36 -3.44
C THR A 37 -36.46 23.09 -2.21
N TYR A 38 -37.04 22.74 -1.08
CA TYR A 38 -36.29 22.36 0.13
C TYR A 38 -35.62 20.99 -0.05
N PHE A 39 -36.33 20.04 -0.66
CA PHE A 39 -35.81 18.71 -0.92
C PHE A 39 -34.65 18.76 -1.92
N VAL A 40 -34.75 19.55 -2.98
CA VAL A 40 -33.64 19.77 -3.94
C VAL A 40 -32.46 20.47 -3.27
N LYS A 41 -32.68 21.47 -2.43
CA LYS A 41 -31.63 22.13 -1.65
C LYS A 41 -30.94 21.15 -0.69
N LEU A 42 -31.71 20.28 -0.01
CA LEU A 42 -31.18 19.25 0.87
C LEU A 42 -30.32 18.25 0.08
N LEU A 43 -30.76 17.80 -1.09
CA LEU A 43 -30.03 16.91 -1.99
C LEU A 43 -28.72 17.51 -2.49
N ILE A 44 -28.70 18.83 -2.77
CA ILE A 44 -27.49 19.56 -3.18
C ILE A 44 -26.54 19.79 -1.99
N MET A 45 -27.10 20.01 -0.79
CA MET A 45 -26.28 20.21 0.43
C MET A 45 -25.67 18.89 0.95
N PHE A 46 -26.33 17.75 0.74
CA PHE A 46 -25.89 16.46 1.28
C PHE A 46 -24.47 16.06 0.86
N PRO A 47 -24.04 16.18 -0.41
CA PRO A 47 -22.65 15.92 -0.79
C PRO A 47 -21.64 16.83 -0.13
N LYS A 48 -21.97 18.12 0.05
CA LYS A 48 -21.10 19.10 0.72
C LYS A 48 -20.95 18.79 2.22
N VAL A 49 -22.05 18.46 2.88
CA VAL A 49 -22.05 18.03 4.29
C VAL A 49 -21.27 16.74 4.47
N HIS A 50 -21.49 15.74 3.60
CA HIS A 50 -20.72 14.51 3.61
C HIS A 50 -19.23 14.77 3.40
N SER A 51 -18.85 15.57 2.40
CA SER A 51 -17.44 15.95 2.14
C SER A 51 -16.81 16.67 3.33
N PHE A 52 -17.56 17.52 4.02
CA PHE A 52 -17.10 18.20 5.23
C PHE A 52 -16.76 17.20 6.35
N PHE A 53 -17.67 16.25 6.64
CA PHE A 53 -17.42 15.22 7.67
C PHE A 53 -16.29 14.27 7.29
N VAL A 54 -16.17 13.88 6.02
CA VAL A 54 -15.06 13.08 5.53
C VAL A 54 -13.74 13.84 5.69
N GLY A 55 -13.69 15.11 5.31
CA GLY A 55 -12.51 15.96 5.47
C GLY A 55 -12.12 16.16 6.94
N MET A 56 -13.12 16.34 7.83
CA MET A 56 -12.89 16.45 9.27
C MET A 56 -12.33 15.14 9.85
N LYS A 57 -12.92 13.99 9.49
CA LYS A 57 -12.42 12.67 9.88
C LYS A 57 -10.98 12.48 9.43
N PHE A 58 -10.67 12.81 8.20
CA PHE A 58 -9.32 12.72 7.63
C PHE A 58 -8.30 13.56 8.44
N LYS A 59 -8.61 14.83 8.74
CA LYS A 59 -7.75 15.70 9.55
C LYS A 59 -7.52 15.14 10.95
N ILE A 60 -8.56 14.57 11.58
CA ILE A 60 -8.43 13.92 12.90
C ILE A 60 -7.49 12.72 12.83
N LEU A 61 -7.61 11.89 11.79
CA LEU A 61 -6.75 10.72 11.61
C LEU A 61 -5.30 11.11 11.33
N GLN A 62 -5.09 12.16 10.52
CA GLN A 62 -3.75 12.72 10.33
C GLN A 62 -3.15 13.23 11.64
N LYS A 63 -3.91 14.00 12.43
CA LYS A 63 -3.43 14.47 13.74
C LYS A 63 -3.07 13.32 14.66
N ARG A 64 -3.86 12.23 14.66
CA ARG A 64 -3.56 11.01 15.45
C ARG A 64 -2.30 10.31 14.97
N TYR A 65 -2.03 10.29 13.67
CA TYR A 65 -0.76 9.79 13.13
C TYR A 65 0.41 10.57 13.73
N PHE A 66 0.42 11.90 13.55
CA PHE A 66 1.52 12.73 14.05
C PHE A 66 1.69 12.66 15.58
N SER A 67 0.61 12.51 16.33
CA SER A 67 0.70 12.33 17.79
C SER A 67 1.16 10.94 18.24
N ALA A 68 1.16 9.96 17.35
CA ALA A 68 1.60 8.59 17.62
C ALA A 68 3.06 8.36 17.23
N LEU A 69 3.68 9.31 16.53
CA LEU A 69 5.09 9.22 16.15
C LEU A 69 5.97 9.21 17.41
N SER A 70 6.98 8.38 17.38
CA SER A 70 8.02 8.40 18.40
C SER A 70 9.04 9.50 18.08
N ASP A 71 9.46 10.21 19.10
CA ASP A 71 10.54 11.19 19.03
C ASP A 71 11.88 10.43 18.94
N VAL A 72 12.10 9.78 17.81
CA VAL A 72 13.34 9.04 17.57
C VAL A 72 14.38 10.03 17.07
N LYS A 73 15.16 10.57 17.98
CA LYS A 73 16.32 11.41 17.63
C LYS A 73 17.43 10.59 17.00
N ASP A 74 17.57 9.33 17.41
CA ASP A 74 18.56 8.39 16.89
C ASP A 74 17.87 7.07 16.50
N THR A 75 18.24 6.52 15.35
CA THR A 75 17.81 5.17 14.98
C THR A 75 18.51 4.17 15.90
N PRO A 76 17.81 3.15 16.44
CA PRO A 76 18.44 2.10 17.23
C PRO A 76 19.55 1.39 16.44
N ASP A 77 20.59 0.89 17.14
CA ASP A 77 21.70 0.18 16.51
C ASP A 77 21.28 -1.11 15.80
N SER A 78 20.21 -1.74 16.28
CA SER A 78 19.71 -3.01 15.71
C SER A 78 18.20 -2.94 15.53
N PHE A 79 17.75 -2.96 14.28
CA PHE A 79 16.32 -2.92 13.99
C PHE A 79 15.94 -3.68 12.72
N ILE A 80 14.69 -4.09 12.69
CA ILE A 80 13.99 -4.56 11.50
C ILE A 80 13.19 -3.38 10.94
N TYR A 81 13.30 -3.11 9.65
CA TYR A 81 12.53 -2.08 8.98
C TYR A 81 11.31 -2.68 8.28
N PHE A 82 10.13 -2.17 8.60
CA PHE A 82 8.87 -2.57 7.98
C PHE A 82 8.14 -1.36 7.39
N PRO A 83 8.31 -1.08 6.08
CA PRO A 83 7.49 -0.10 5.39
C PRO A 83 6.07 -0.64 5.24
N LEU A 84 5.09 0.10 5.76
CA LEU A 84 3.67 -0.21 5.56
C LEU A 84 3.30 0.00 4.09
N GLN A 85 2.54 -0.93 3.57
CA GLN A 85 2.05 -0.86 2.19
C GLN A 85 0.68 -0.18 2.13
N MET A 86 0.35 0.35 0.96
CA MET A 86 -0.96 0.91 0.69
C MET A 86 -2.04 -0.18 0.81
N THR A 87 -3.21 0.20 1.28
CA THR A 87 -4.40 -0.64 1.32
C THR A 87 -5.63 0.21 1.03
N PRO A 88 -6.51 -0.21 0.09
CA PRO A 88 -6.41 -1.43 -0.74
C PRO A 88 -5.37 -1.32 -1.85
N GLU A 89 -4.60 -2.38 -2.05
CA GLU A 89 -3.66 -2.52 -3.16
C GLU A 89 -3.82 -3.92 -3.77
N SER A 90 -3.84 -4.04 -5.10
CA SER A 90 -4.09 -5.31 -5.78
C SER A 90 -3.05 -6.38 -5.45
N SER A 91 -1.79 -5.99 -5.28
CA SER A 91 -0.71 -6.90 -4.90
C SER A 91 -0.93 -7.59 -3.56
N ILE A 92 -1.47 -6.87 -2.57
CA ILE A 92 -1.79 -7.46 -1.26
C ILE A 92 -3.16 -8.13 -1.29
N ASN A 93 -4.17 -7.43 -1.80
CA ASN A 93 -5.55 -7.92 -1.73
C ASN A 93 -5.79 -9.18 -2.55
N THR A 94 -5.01 -9.39 -3.63
CA THR A 94 -5.18 -10.50 -4.56
C THR A 94 -4.14 -11.60 -4.33
N LEU A 95 -2.88 -11.21 -4.17
CA LEU A 95 -1.79 -12.19 -4.08
C LEU A 95 -1.58 -12.73 -2.67
N GLU A 96 -1.82 -11.88 -1.63
CA GLU A 96 -1.55 -12.27 -0.25
C GLU A 96 -2.57 -11.67 0.74
N PRO A 97 -3.86 -12.05 0.64
CA PRO A 97 -4.93 -11.49 1.47
C PRO A 97 -4.76 -11.76 2.98
N TYR A 98 -3.99 -12.77 3.36
CA TYR A 98 -3.72 -13.09 4.77
C TYR A 98 -2.99 -11.96 5.50
N PHE A 99 -2.16 -11.17 4.79
CA PHE A 99 -1.39 -10.07 5.37
C PHE A 99 -1.97 -8.68 5.09
N MET A 100 -3.24 -8.60 4.65
CA MET A 100 -3.96 -7.33 4.55
C MET A 100 -4.04 -6.59 5.89
N ASP A 101 -4.18 -7.33 6.99
CA ASP A 101 -4.13 -6.79 8.34
C ASP A 101 -2.66 -6.61 8.76
N GLN A 102 -2.11 -5.47 8.37
CA GLN A 102 -0.71 -5.16 8.66
C GLN A 102 -0.44 -4.96 10.15
N GLU A 103 -1.45 -4.68 10.97
CA GLU A 103 -1.29 -4.63 12.42
C GLU A 103 -0.99 -6.01 13.01
N LYS A 104 -1.68 -7.06 12.53
CA LYS A 104 -1.36 -8.44 12.91
C LYS A 104 0.01 -8.88 12.41
N LEU A 105 0.41 -8.42 11.22
CA LEU A 105 1.75 -8.71 10.72
C LEU A 105 2.83 -8.05 11.57
N ILE A 106 2.62 -6.81 12.04
CA ILE A 106 3.49 -6.16 13.02
C ILE A 106 3.65 -7.01 14.28
N ASP A 107 2.53 -7.54 14.83
CA ASP A 107 2.59 -8.43 15.99
C ASP A 107 3.34 -9.72 15.70
N LEU A 108 3.13 -10.30 14.54
CA LEU A 108 3.80 -11.51 14.11
C LEU A 108 5.32 -11.32 14.02
N ILE A 109 5.78 -10.24 13.39
CA ILE A 109 7.21 -9.92 13.28
C ILE A 109 7.79 -9.66 14.68
N ARG A 110 7.15 -8.81 15.48
CA ARG A 110 7.58 -8.41 16.82
C ARG A 110 7.78 -9.61 17.75
N LEU A 111 6.87 -10.58 17.73
CA LEU A 111 6.93 -11.77 18.58
C LEU A 111 8.01 -12.77 18.15
N ASN A 112 8.50 -12.65 16.92
CA ASN A 112 9.47 -13.57 16.33
C ASN A 112 10.85 -12.96 16.08
N MET A 113 11.02 -11.63 16.18
CA MET A 113 12.32 -10.99 16.05
C MET A 113 13.24 -11.29 17.26
N PRO A 114 14.56 -11.12 17.11
CA PRO A 114 15.50 -11.21 18.25
C PRO A 114 15.22 -10.15 19.30
N ASP A 115 15.47 -10.47 20.57
CA ASP A 115 15.14 -9.61 21.72
C ASP A 115 15.94 -8.29 21.74
N ASN A 116 17.11 -8.27 21.10
CA ASN A 116 17.95 -7.09 20.96
C ASN A 116 17.61 -6.22 19.74
N PHE A 117 16.56 -6.58 18.99
CA PHE A 117 16.06 -5.80 17.87
C PHE A 117 14.80 -5.03 18.25
N CYS A 118 14.57 -3.91 17.60
CA CYS A 118 13.28 -3.24 17.55
C CYS A 118 12.69 -3.28 16.14
N LEU A 119 11.39 -3.09 16.04
CA LEU A 119 10.68 -3.01 14.76
C LEU A 119 10.37 -1.55 14.44
N LEU A 120 11.05 -0.99 13.44
CA LEU A 120 10.77 0.34 12.91
C LEU A 120 9.68 0.24 11.83
N VAL A 121 8.53 0.80 12.12
CA VAL A 121 7.38 0.82 11.22
C VAL A 121 7.24 2.21 10.63
N LYS A 122 7.20 2.30 9.30
CA LYS A 122 7.04 3.57 8.58
C LYS A 122 5.78 3.55 7.72
N GLU A 123 4.94 4.57 7.87
CA GLU A 123 3.74 4.69 7.04
C GLU A 123 4.08 5.16 5.63
N HIS A 124 3.33 4.64 4.66
CA HIS A 124 3.36 5.17 3.30
C HIS A 124 2.73 6.58 3.29
N PRO A 125 3.41 7.61 2.73
CA PRO A 125 2.93 9.00 2.82
C PRO A 125 1.48 9.21 2.35
N VAL A 126 1.08 8.50 1.29
CA VAL A 126 -0.29 8.56 0.73
C VAL A 126 -1.35 8.01 1.70
N MET A 127 -0.96 7.08 2.59
CA MET A 127 -1.89 6.42 3.52
C MET A 127 -2.14 7.19 4.81
N ILE A 128 -1.44 8.29 5.04
CA ILE A 128 -1.62 9.11 6.26
C ILE A 128 -3.04 9.70 6.28
N GLY A 129 -3.83 9.27 7.29
CA GLY A 129 -5.23 9.66 7.43
C GLY A 129 -6.24 8.70 6.78
N PHE A 130 -5.79 7.65 6.08
CA PHE A 130 -6.66 6.64 5.47
C PHE A 130 -6.77 5.35 6.29
N ARG A 131 -5.85 5.10 7.24
CA ARG A 131 -5.93 3.95 8.13
C ARG A 131 -7.17 4.03 9.03
N GLU A 132 -7.62 2.89 9.53
CA GLU A 132 -8.74 2.85 10.44
C GLU A 132 -8.47 3.64 11.74
N THR A 133 -9.54 4.01 12.41
CA THR A 133 -9.47 4.77 13.67
C THR A 133 -8.74 3.95 14.72
N GLY A 134 -7.69 4.54 15.31
CA GLY A 134 -6.90 3.92 16.39
C GLY A 134 -5.70 3.10 15.92
N PHE A 135 -5.54 2.80 14.63
CA PHE A 135 -4.41 2.02 14.10
C PHE A 135 -3.05 2.54 14.61
N TYR A 136 -2.73 3.81 14.38
CA TYR A 136 -1.43 4.37 14.79
C TYR A 136 -1.23 4.35 16.30
N HIS A 137 -2.30 4.61 17.07
CA HIS A 137 -2.23 4.54 18.52
C HIS A 137 -1.94 3.11 19.00
N ARG A 138 -2.61 2.10 18.43
CA ARG A 138 -2.34 0.69 18.79
C ARG A 138 -0.92 0.28 18.40
N VAL A 139 -0.47 0.66 17.21
CA VAL A 139 0.90 0.36 16.74
C VAL A 139 1.94 1.01 17.65
N SER A 140 1.80 2.30 18.00
CA SER A 140 2.77 3.02 18.82
C SER A 140 2.83 2.53 20.28
N LYS A 141 1.81 1.79 20.75
CA LYS A 141 1.79 1.20 22.12
C LYS A 141 2.36 -0.22 22.18
N LYS A 142 2.70 -0.81 21.04
CA LYS A 142 3.28 -2.16 21.01
C LYS A 142 4.73 -2.10 21.49
N THR A 143 5.07 -2.91 22.49
CA THR A 143 6.44 -3.01 23.02
C THR A 143 7.43 -3.46 21.92
N GLY A 144 8.55 -2.80 21.78
CA GLY A 144 9.57 -3.09 20.77
C GLY A 144 9.19 -2.63 19.37
N VAL A 145 8.13 -1.82 19.22
CA VAL A 145 7.71 -1.22 17.96
C VAL A 145 7.84 0.30 18.03
N THR A 146 8.40 0.89 17.00
CA THR A 146 8.55 2.34 16.88
C THR A 146 7.95 2.81 15.57
N LEU A 147 6.97 3.71 15.65
CA LEU A 147 6.37 4.34 14.47
C LEU A 147 7.20 5.56 14.08
N ILE A 148 7.74 5.52 12.87
CA ILE A 148 8.65 6.54 12.31
C ILE A 148 7.88 7.51 11.41
N ASP A 149 8.29 8.79 11.43
CA ASP A 149 7.73 9.80 10.54
C ASP A 149 7.94 9.40 9.06
N SER A 150 6.88 9.52 8.28
CA SER A 150 6.90 9.25 6.83
C SER A 150 7.90 10.10 6.05
N LYS A 151 8.34 11.24 6.62
CA LYS A 151 9.36 12.12 6.03
C LYS A 151 10.77 11.55 6.10
N VAL A 152 11.04 10.65 7.04
CA VAL A 152 12.35 9.97 7.12
C VAL A 152 12.56 9.17 5.84
N SER A 153 13.75 9.22 5.28
CA SER A 153 14.08 8.47 4.07
C SER A 153 13.94 6.96 4.29
N GLY A 154 13.05 6.31 3.53
CA GLY A 154 12.91 4.85 3.56
C GLY A 154 14.18 4.14 3.09
N PHE A 155 14.89 4.75 2.14
CA PHE A 155 16.17 4.24 1.67
C PHE A 155 17.24 4.26 2.77
N GLU A 156 17.36 5.35 3.52
CA GLU A 156 18.32 5.41 4.65
C GLU A 156 18.00 4.41 5.75
N LEU A 157 16.70 4.19 6.04
CA LEU A 157 16.28 3.16 6.99
C LEU A 157 16.64 1.77 6.49
N MET A 158 16.37 1.47 5.23
CA MET A 158 16.72 0.20 4.59
C MET A 158 18.24 -0.05 4.64
N MET A 159 19.05 0.97 4.36
CA MET A 159 20.52 0.85 4.37
C MET A 159 21.11 0.58 5.75
N LYS A 160 20.40 0.95 6.82
CA LYS A 160 20.84 0.75 8.22
C LYS A 160 20.15 -0.45 8.89
N ALA A 161 19.08 -0.96 8.30
CA ALA A 161 18.33 -2.05 8.87
C ALA A 161 19.13 -3.36 8.91
N GLY A 162 19.03 -4.11 9.99
CA GLY A 162 19.53 -5.48 10.03
C GLY A 162 18.72 -6.42 9.14
N LEU A 163 17.45 -6.07 8.86
CA LEU A 163 16.55 -6.77 7.94
C LEU A 163 15.44 -5.82 7.48
N THR A 164 15.18 -5.74 6.20
CA THR A 164 13.98 -5.10 5.64
C THR A 164 12.90 -6.17 5.42
N VAL A 165 11.73 -5.95 5.98
CA VAL A 165 10.59 -6.88 5.83
C VAL A 165 9.47 -6.20 5.07
N THR A 166 8.88 -6.88 4.10
CA THR A 166 7.74 -6.37 3.34
C THR A 166 6.76 -7.50 2.99
N ILE A 167 5.53 -7.17 2.62
CA ILE A 167 4.59 -8.19 2.13
C ILE A 167 4.93 -8.51 0.68
N THR A 168 4.69 -7.56 -0.22
CA THR A 168 4.94 -7.66 -1.67
C THR A 168 5.66 -6.43 -2.23
N GLY A 169 6.14 -5.55 -1.34
CA GLY A 169 6.70 -4.24 -1.72
C GLY A 169 8.08 -4.33 -2.36
N THR A 170 8.37 -3.40 -3.26
CA THR A 170 9.65 -3.27 -3.97
C THR A 170 10.85 -2.98 -3.07
N ALA A 171 10.60 -2.60 -1.81
CA ALA A 171 11.67 -2.40 -0.82
C ALA A 171 12.58 -3.62 -0.65
N ALA A 172 12.07 -4.85 -0.89
CA ALA A 172 12.90 -6.05 -0.87
C ALA A 172 13.82 -6.16 -2.10
N LEU A 173 13.34 -5.76 -3.28
CA LEU A 173 14.16 -5.67 -4.48
C LEU A 173 15.23 -4.57 -4.34
N GLU A 174 14.85 -3.41 -3.83
CA GLU A 174 15.77 -2.32 -3.54
C GLU A 174 16.86 -2.77 -2.55
N ALA A 175 16.48 -3.45 -1.47
CA ALA A 175 17.43 -4.01 -0.50
C ALA A 175 18.43 -4.96 -1.18
N TYR A 176 17.97 -5.87 -2.02
CA TYR A 176 18.83 -6.78 -2.78
C TYR A 176 19.85 -6.03 -3.64
N LEU A 177 19.39 -5.01 -4.40
CA LEU A 177 20.27 -4.21 -5.27
C LEU A 177 21.40 -3.51 -4.50
N TYR A 178 21.14 -3.14 -3.26
CA TYR A 178 22.10 -2.46 -2.37
C TYR A 178 22.79 -3.38 -1.37
N ASN A 179 22.78 -4.70 -1.58
CA ASN A 179 23.36 -5.70 -0.67
C ASN A 179 22.81 -5.62 0.76
N GLN A 180 21.54 -5.30 0.89
CA GLN A 180 20.84 -5.31 2.16
C GLN A 180 19.92 -6.54 2.28
N ARG A 181 19.74 -7.00 3.50
CA ARG A 181 18.91 -8.18 3.78
C ARG A 181 17.44 -7.86 3.67
N ALA A 182 16.70 -8.73 3.01
CA ALA A 182 15.26 -8.60 2.88
C ALA A 182 14.51 -9.91 3.08
N MET A 183 13.30 -9.80 3.59
CA MET A 183 12.34 -10.88 3.73
C MET A 183 10.98 -10.45 3.16
N VAL A 184 10.35 -11.33 2.39
CA VAL A 184 9.01 -11.11 1.81
C VAL A 184 8.02 -12.12 2.38
N PHE A 185 6.81 -11.63 2.67
CA PHE A 185 5.71 -12.47 3.17
C PHE A 185 4.81 -12.98 2.05
N GLY A 186 4.70 -12.24 0.96
CA GLY A 186 3.88 -12.61 -0.19
C GLY A 186 4.69 -12.90 -1.45
N PRO A 187 4.07 -13.54 -2.45
CA PRO A 187 4.72 -13.83 -3.72
C PRO A 187 4.96 -12.54 -4.52
N THR A 188 6.17 -12.41 -5.05
CA THR A 188 6.56 -11.34 -5.97
C THR A 188 7.40 -11.92 -7.09
N PHE A 189 7.49 -11.23 -8.22
CA PHE A 189 8.35 -11.65 -9.32
C PHE A 189 9.84 -11.66 -8.95
N PHE A 190 10.22 -10.95 -7.90
CA PHE A 190 11.59 -10.88 -7.35
C PHE A 190 11.77 -11.64 -6.03
N SER A 191 10.79 -12.42 -5.57
CA SER A 191 10.88 -13.08 -4.26
C SER A 191 12.01 -14.12 -4.15
N HIS A 192 12.59 -14.55 -5.27
CA HIS A 192 13.78 -15.41 -5.28
C HIS A 192 15.07 -14.67 -4.86
N LEU A 193 15.05 -13.34 -4.81
CA LEU A 193 16.15 -12.47 -4.40
C LEU A 193 16.15 -12.14 -2.90
N SER A 194 15.22 -12.71 -2.14
CA SER A 194 15.03 -12.41 -0.72
C SER A 194 14.63 -13.67 0.05
N VAL A 195 14.74 -13.62 1.37
CA VAL A 195 14.21 -14.71 2.20
C VAL A 195 12.68 -14.70 2.12
N LYS A 196 12.09 -15.84 1.82
CA LYS A 196 10.63 -15.97 1.74
C LYS A 196 10.06 -16.44 3.07
N PHE A 197 8.89 -15.91 3.40
CA PHE A 197 8.03 -16.53 4.39
C PHE A 197 7.45 -17.82 3.80
N ASP A 198 7.61 -18.93 4.48
CA ASP A 198 7.09 -20.23 4.08
C ASP A 198 6.10 -20.82 5.09
N SER A 199 6.27 -20.49 6.38
CA SER A 199 5.47 -21.07 7.45
C SER A 199 5.49 -20.22 8.71
N TYR A 200 4.36 -20.21 9.44
CA TYR A 200 4.29 -19.66 10.80
C TYR A 200 5.13 -20.48 11.79
N LEU A 201 5.21 -21.82 11.55
CA LEU A 201 6.05 -22.70 12.34
C LEU A 201 7.52 -22.43 12.01
N GLY A 202 8.25 -21.88 12.96
CA GLY A 202 9.66 -21.57 12.78
C GLY A 202 9.97 -20.17 12.26
N LEU A 203 8.98 -19.27 12.17
CA LEU A 203 9.20 -17.89 11.71
C LEU A 203 10.36 -17.20 12.46
N ARG A 204 10.52 -17.43 13.77
CA ARG A 204 11.67 -16.96 14.53
C ARG A 204 13.01 -17.42 13.96
N LYS A 205 13.09 -18.68 13.50
CA LYS A 205 14.31 -19.21 12.86
C LYS A 205 14.53 -18.57 11.48
N ILE A 206 13.45 -18.35 10.72
CA ILE A 206 13.49 -17.70 9.40
C ILE A 206 14.00 -16.28 9.53
N ILE A 207 13.44 -15.49 10.46
CA ILE A 207 13.88 -14.11 10.71
C ILE A 207 15.34 -14.07 11.18
N ARG A 208 15.75 -14.93 12.12
CA ARG A 208 17.14 -14.99 12.57
C ARG A 208 18.09 -15.36 11.43
N ARG A 209 17.71 -16.35 10.61
CA ARG A 209 18.48 -16.70 9.41
C ARG A 209 18.58 -15.49 8.46
N ALA A 210 17.47 -14.81 8.18
CA ALA A 210 17.44 -13.65 7.30
C ALA A 210 18.35 -12.52 7.79
N ILE A 211 18.49 -12.34 9.11
CA ILE A 211 19.39 -11.35 9.72
C ILE A 211 20.85 -11.78 9.63
N SER A 212 21.16 -13.07 9.73
CA SER A 212 22.54 -13.59 9.79
C SER A 212 23.07 -14.08 8.44
N GLU A 213 22.20 -14.26 7.44
CA GLU A 213 22.56 -14.80 6.14
C GLU A 213 23.53 -13.85 5.42
N GLU A 214 24.64 -14.39 4.94
CA GLU A 214 25.55 -13.64 4.08
C GLU A 214 24.89 -13.40 2.72
N ILE A 215 24.98 -12.17 2.25
CA ILE A 215 24.46 -11.81 0.94
C ILE A 215 25.59 -12.01 -0.06
N ASP A 216 25.33 -12.87 -1.05
CA ASP A 216 26.22 -12.93 -2.22
C ASP A 216 26.04 -11.63 -3.04
N GLY A 217 26.83 -10.64 -2.65
CA GLY A 217 26.85 -9.32 -3.28
C GLY A 217 27.70 -9.26 -4.56
N SER A 218 28.07 -10.42 -5.14
CA SER A 218 28.87 -10.41 -6.36
C SER A 218 28.12 -9.72 -7.50
N ASP A 219 28.83 -8.85 -8.22
CA ASP A 219 28.25 -8.12 -9.35
C ASP A 219 27.78 -9.05 -10.46
N HIS A 220 28.46 -10.18 -10.65
CA HIS A 220 28.08 -11.20 -11.63
C HIS A 220 26.70 -11.80 -11.33
N LYS A 221 26.43 -12.14 -10.07
CA LYS A 221 25.12 -12.67 -9.68
C LYS A 221 24.03 -11.62 -9.87
N LYS A 222 24.25 -10.40 -9.41
CA LYS A 222 23.26 -9.30 -9.57
C LYS A 222 22.95 -9.03 -11.04
N ILE A 223 23.99 -8.97 -11.90
CA ILE A 223 23.79 -8.77 -13.33
C ILE A 223 22.97 -9.90 -13.93
N SER A 224 23.26 -11.15 -13.54
CA SER A 224 22.49 -12.32 -13.98
C SER A 224 21.02 -12.24 -13.54
N ASP A 225 20.78 -11.93 -12.27
CA ASP A 225 19.43 -11.83 -11.71
C ASP A 225 18.63 -10.67 -12.34
N ILE A 226 19.27 -9.51 -12.54
CA ILE A 226 18.67 -8.37 -13.24
C ILE A 226 18.38 -8.72 -14.70
N ALA A 227 19.30 -9.39 -15.39
CA ALA A 227 19.11 -9.82 -16.77
C ALA A 227 17.94 -10.82 -16.87
N MET A 228 17.79 -11.72 -15.90
CA MET A 228 16.64 -12.62 -15.85
C MET A 228 15.32 -11.85 -15.68
N LEU A 229 15.26 -10.87 -14.77
CA LEU A 229 14.09 -10.02 -14.57
C LEU A 229 13.77 -9.19 -15.83
N TYR A 230 14.80 -8.65 -16.47
CA TYR A 230 14.65 -7.89 -17.71
C TYR A 230 14.09 -8.75 -18.84
N ASN A 231 14.57 -9.99 -19.01
CA ASN A 231 14.12 -10.90 -20.06
C ASN A 231 12.65 -11.33 -19.93
N VAL A 232 12.08 -11.26 -18.72
CA VAL A 232 10.66 -11.57 -18.49
C VAL A 232 9.80 -10.29 -18.39
N SER A 233 10.41 -9.12 -18.52
CA SER A 233 9.72 -7.81 -18.47
C SER A 233 9.25 -7.39 -19.85
N TYR A 234 8.33 -6.45 -19.88
CA TYR A 234 7.87 -5.79 -21.09
C TYR A 234 8.29 -4.32 -21.09
N PRO A 235 8.67 -3.75 -22.26
CA PRO A 235 9.25 -2.42 -22.35
C PRO A 235 8.20 -1.28 -22.31
N PHE A 236 7.20 -1.38 -21.43
CA PHE A 236 6.20 -0.32 -21.26
C PHE A 236 5.98 0.00 -19.79
N ILE A 237 5.50 1.20 -19.53
CA ILE A 237 5.19 1.66 -18.17
C ILE A 237 3.70 1.48 -17.91
N LEU A 238 3.35 0.78 -16.84
CA LEU A 238 1.99 0.66 -16.32
C LEU A 238 1.89 1.46 -15.03
N ALA A 239 1.25 2.61 -15.07
CA ALA A 239 1.05 3.47 -13.91
C ALA A 239 -0.30 4.19 -14.00
N ASP A 240 -0.70 4.84 -12.90
CA ASP A 240 -1.89 5.69 -12.90
C ASP A 240 -1.69 6.91 -13.81
N PRO A 241 -2.55 7.14 -14.82
CA PRO A 241 -2.41 8.26 -15.77
C PRO A 241 -2.54 9.65 -15.12
N ILE A 242 -3.12 9.73 -13.93
CA ILE A 242 -3.25 11.01 -13.21
C ILE A 242 -1.90 11.40 -12.60
N SER A 243 -1.19 10.42 -12.03
CA SER A 243 0.12 10.63 -11.41
C SER A 243 1.26 10.66 -12.42
N ASN A 244 1.12 9.94 -13.52
CA ASN A 244 2.09 9.87 -14.60
C ASN A 244 1.39 9.93 -15.97
N PRO A 245 1.12 11.13 -16.52
CA PRO A 245 0.44 11.30 -17.79
C PRO A 245 1.18 10.65 -18.99
N ASP A 246 2.48 10.48 -18.92
CA ASP A 246 3.31 9.93 -20.01
C ASP A 246 2.95 8.48 -20.34
N VAL A 247 2.30 7.75 -19.41
CA VAL A 247 1.82 6.38 -19.67
C VAL A 247 0.76 6.34 -20.77
N MET A 248 0.08 7.45 -21.04
CA MET A 248 -0.89 7.61 -22.12
C MET A 248 -0.24 8.09 -23.43
N GLY A 249 1.06 8.28 -23.47
CA GLY A 249 1.80 8.62 -24.66
C GLY A 249 1.72 7.51 -25.73
N VAL A 250 1.66 7.91 -27.00
CA VAL A 250 1.49 6.98 -28.14
C VAL A 250 2.55 5.89 -28.11
N GLU A 251 3.80 6.24 -27.86
CA GLU A 251 4.93 5.29 -27.82
C GLU A 251 4.73 4.22 -26.74
N ASN A 252 4.32 4.59 -25.52
CA ASN A 252 4.06 3.63 -24.45
C ASN A 252 2.86 2.73 -24.76
N ILE A 253 1.81 3.29 -25.37
CA ILE A 253 0.62 2.52 -25.80
C ILE A 253 0.99 1.52 -26.89
N ASP A 254 1.79 1.91 -27.86
CA ASP A 254 2.23 1.02 -28.94
C ASP A 254 3.09 -0.12 -28.37
N MET A 255 4.04 0.17 -27.48
CA MET A 255 4.83 -0.84 -26.78
C MET A 255 3.95 -1.81 -25.97
N PHE A 256 2.91 -1.31 -25.30
CA PHE A 256 1.94 -2.16 -24.59
C PHE A 256 1.20 -3.09 -25.57
N ILE A 257 0.64 -2.54 -26.66
CA ILE A 257 -0.11 -3.31 -27.65
C ILE A 257 0.76 -4.40 -28.28
N ASP A 258 1.98 -4.08 -28.65
CA ASP A 258 2.92 -5.04 -29.28
C ASP A 258 3.36 -6.12 -28.28
N SER A 259 3.57 -5.75 -27.00
CA SER A 259 3.86 -6.71 -25.93
C SER A 259 2.72 -7.71 -25.74
N VAL A 260 1.47 -7.24 -25.74
CA VAL A 260 0.28 -8.10 -25.63
C VAL A 260 0.15 -9.01 -26.84
N LYS A 261 0.31 -8.49 -28.07
CA LYS A 261 0.27 -9.30 -29.30
C LYS A 261 1.32 -10.41 -29.30
N ASN A 262 2.55 -10.07 -28.92
CA ASN A 262 3.67 -11.02 -28.84
C ASN A 262 3.43 -12.09 -27.78
N HIS A 263 2.89 -11.71 -26.62
CA HIS A 263 2.55 -12.66 -25.56
C HIS A 263 1.45 -13.64 -25.98
N VAL A 264 0.36 -13.12 -26.55
CA VAL A 264 -0.75 -13.95 -27.06
C VAL A 264 -0.29 -14.84 -28.22
N GLY A 265 0.60 -14.33 -29.09
CA GLY A 265 1.20 -15.12 -30.17
C GLY A 265 2.02 -16.30 -29.66
N ARG A 266 2.79 -16.15 -28.59
CA ARG A 266 3.53 -17.24 -27.94
C ARG A 266 2.59 -18.30 -27.36
N LEU A 267 1.56 -17.89 -26.61
CA LEU A 267 0.58 -18.81 -26.01
C LEU A 267 -0.25 -19.64 -27.03
N ARG A 268 -0.28 -19.24 -28.30
CA ARG A 268 -0.96 -19.99 -29.36
C ARG A 268 -0.06 -21.01 -30.04
N ASN A 269 1.23 -20.92 -29.84
CA ASN A 269 2.24 -21.81 -30.46
C ASN A 269 2.78 -22.86 -29.49
N ASP A 270 2.45 -22.72 -28.20
CA ASP A 270 2.67 -23.71 -27.13
C ASP A 270 1.40 -24.56 -26.91
#